data_c53db352e71fb12d23866f57aa44f1fe
#
_entry.id   c53db352e71fb12d23866f57aa44f1fe
#
_cell.length_a   1.000
_cell.length_b   1.000
_cell.length_c   1.000
_cell.angle_alpha   90.00
_cell.angle_beta   90.00
_cell.angle_gamma   90.00
#
_symmetry.space_group_name_H-M   'P 1'
#
loop_
_entity.id
_entity.type
_entity.pdbx_description
1 polymer ?
#
loop_
_entity_poly.entity_id
_entity_poly.type
_entity_poly.pdbx_seq_one_letter_code
_entity_poly.pdbx_strand_id
1 'polypeptide(L)'
;MINFKRLLGIALTSSLLVLASPSVIKGAETITFSIMPLGQFDISVKSLTDFAETGSIDPDFKFYTQHLKPEELEKLRGLLNHSFKFNSVEAFRFFNTTFGKEIAQQLSYIIAAPTDQSQPFLEGAIVTAAQNPDGFKIIDVINAYGGLDLVLNLDTFKNTIDQADTLYQATDRIFTWLGKQEIPSNPVPPNLKPLALAEPGPQKWTTQNLTIPRPNGQPVNVFVYLPQGNSSPAPLVVIAPGLNSNFQAFTYIADHLASYGFAIAGIDFPESDAARMQDSLQGLDAFPDPNAWLEQPKDVTLVLDTLAQKAATDPAWQGKFDINNVGILGHSLGGYTAIASGGATLEWPELLQQCEQLNKPNQINLNPALLWQCQGVGSAPPASNLRESRIKAVLAINPVTNPIFGPDGMKNLAVPTMIVAGSKDIFAPPVPEQIIPFSLIAGVDKYLLLVQNGTHLSFLEDTDNLPEKIVGPGQDLAYTYMKSLGLAFFDLYLQQDSSFKPYLTDSVVQQMSQEPLPLQLVPSLTPAQLQQAMDINN
;
A
#
# COMPACT_ATOMS: atom_id res chain seq x y z
N MET A 1 -55.39 35.06 10.37
CA MET A 1 -55.48 34.41 9.05
C MET A 1 -54.60 35.19 8.10
N ILE A 2 -53.34 34.82 8.04
CA ILE A 2 -52.34 35.43 7.15
C ILE A 2 -52.36 34.63 5.84
N ASN A 3 -52.53 35.38 4.77
CA ASN A 3 -52.89 34.93 3.43
C ASN A 3 -51.81 34.09 2.77
N PHE A 4 -52.03 32.80 2.66
CA PHE A 4 -51.11 31.77 2.10
C PHE A 4 -50.80 31.94 0.60
N LYS A 5 -51.50 32.89 -0.07
CA LYS A 5 -51.28 33.19 -1.50
C LYS A 5 -50.18 34.20 -1.79
N ARG A 6 -49.58 34.85 -0.79
CA ARG A 6 -48.45 35.76 -0.97
C ARG A 6 -47.08 35.12 -0.77
N LEU A 7 -47.01 33.92 -0.19
CA LEU A 7 -45.76 33.15 -0.04
C LEU A 7 -45.43 32.27 -1.26
N LEU A 8 -46.40 31.94 -2.10
CA LEU A 8 -46.16 31.20 -3.33
C LEU A 8 -45.62 32.07 -4.49
N GLY A 9 -45.79 33.39 -4.42
CA GLY A 9 -45.33 34.33 -5.46
C GLY A 9 -43.83 34.69 -5.36
N ILE A 10 -43.19 34.51 -4.18
CA ILE A 10 -41.77 34.85 -3.96
C ILE A 10 -40.88 33.64 -4.17
N ALA A 11 -41.41 32.41 -4.08
CA ALA A 11 -40.66 31.19 -4.34
C ALA A 11 -40.53 30.82 -5.84
N LEU A 12 -41.34 31.45 -6.71
CA LEU A 12 -41.33 31.21 -8.15
C LEU A 12 -40.54 32.26 -8.95
N THR A 13 -40.11 33.35 -8.32
CA THR A 13 -39.28 34.38 -8.99
C THR A 13 -37.80 34.25 -8.69
N SER A 14 -37.41 33.43 -7.72
CA SER A 14 -36.00 33.13 -7.42
C SER A 14 -35.47 31.87 -8.15
N SER A 15 -36.33 31.12 -8.85
CA SER A 15 -35.93 29.93 -9.61
C SER A 15 -35.68 30.18 -11.11
N LEU A 16 -35.72 31.42 -11.57
CA LEU A 16 -35.60 31.79 -12.99
C LEU A 16 -34.35 32.63 -13.32
N LEU A 17 -33.35 32.63 -12.42
CA LEU A 17 -32.12 33.39 -12.63
C LEU A 17 -30.85 32.52 -12.56
N VAL A 18 -30.96 31.20 -12.77
CA VAL A 18 -29.83 30.31 -12.98
C VAL A 18 -30.04 29.45 -14.25
N LEU A 19 -30.48 30.13 -15.31
CA LEU A 19 -30.16 29.75 -16.68
C LEU A 19 -29.10 30.74 -17.18
N ALA A 20 -28.05 30.95 -16.43
CA ALA A 20 -26.78 31.33 -17.01
C ALA A 20 -26.40 30.18 -17.94
N SER A 21 -26.36 30.46 -19.24
CA SER A 21 -25.74 29.59 -20.23
C SER A 21 -24.49 28.98 -19.60
N PRO A 22 -24.21 27.69 -19.77
CA PRO A 22 -22.93 27.17 -19.36
C PRO A 22 -21.90 28.01 -20.12
N SER A 23 -21.27 28.96 -19.46
CA SER A 23 -20.03 29.51 -19.94
C SER A 23 -19.14 28.28 -20.04
N VAL A 24 -18.85 27.87 -21.26
CA VAL A 24 -17.82 26.86 -21.55
C VAL A 24 -16.60 27.39 -20.84
N ILE A 25 -16.25 26.78 -19.72
CA ILE A 25 -15.01 27.08 -19.02
C ILE A 25 -13.96 26.72 -20.05
N LYS A 26 -13.32 27.73 -20.65
CA LYS A 26 -12.19 27.49 -21.54
C LYS A 26 -11.09 26.85 -20.69
N GLY A 27 -10.58 25.72 -21.15
CA GLY A 27 -9.39 25.13 -20.58
C GLY A 27 -8.17 26.06 -20.72
N ALA A 28 -7.10 25.78 -19.99
CA ALA A 28 -5.85 26.53 -20.10
C ALA A 28 -5.38 26.58 -21.57
N GLU A 29 -5.00 27.76 -22.04
CA GLU A 29 -4.47 27.93 -23.40
C GLU A 29 -2.94 27.74 -23.43
N THR A 30 -2.26 28.06 -22.31
CA THR A 30 -0.81 27.97 -22.17
C THR A 30 -0.40 27.30 -20.87
N ILE A 31 0.77 26.64 -20.94
CA ILE A 31 1.53 26.22 -19.76
C ILE A 31 2.71 27.14 -19.66
N THR A 32 2.73 27.93 -18.60
CA THR A 32 3.79 28.89 -18.30
C THR A 32 4.76 28.34 -17.27
N PHE A 33 6.05 28.51 -17.45
CA PHE A 33 7.08 28.16 -16.48
C PHE A 33 8.26 29.10 -16.53
N SER A 34 9.03 29.17 -15.45
CA SER A 34 10.21 30.03 -15.35
C SER A 34 11.48 29.21 -15.25
N ILE A 35 12.52 29.62 -15.99
CA ILE A 35 13.88 29.08 -15.90
C ILE A 35 14.82 30.23 -15.51
N MET A 36 15.26 30.26 -14.28
CA MET A 36 16.21 31.28 -13.83
C MET A 36 17.63 30.98 -14.33
N PRO A 37 18.43 31.96 -14.87
CA PRO A 37 18.08 33.38 -15.05
C PRO A 37 17.47 33.69 -16.44
N LEU A 38 17.00 32.69 -17.21
CA LEU A 38 16.60 32.85 -18.61
C LEU A 38 15.24 33.54 -18.79
N GLY A 39 14.39 33.54 -17.76
CA GLY A 39 13.08 34.17 -17.78
C GLY A 39 11.90 33.20 -17.85
N GLN A 40 10.76 33.70 -18.27
CA GLN A 40 9.50 32.99 -18.39
C GLN A 40 9.33 32.42 -19.81
N PHE A 41 8.75 31.24 -19.89
CA PHE A 41 8.49 30.50 -21.13
C PHE A 41 7.05 29.97 -21.11
N ASP A 42 6.45 29.91 -22.31
CA ASP A 42 5.07 29.47 -22.48
C ASP A 42 5.00 28.36 -23.53
N ILE A 43 4.34 27.27 -23.20
CA ILE A 43 4.02 26.18 -24.14
C ILE A 43 2.52 26.20 -24.39
N SER A 44 2.11 26.19 -25.68
CA SER A 44 0.72 26.04 -26.05
C SER A 44 0.18 24.67 -25.60
N VAL A 45 -0.94 24.65 -24.87
CA VAL A 45 -1.64 23.42 -24.51
C VAL A 45 -2.05 22.65 -25.77
N LYS A 46 -2.41 23.38 -26.84
CA LYS A 46 -2.70 22.77 -28.14
C LYS A 46 -1.50 22.02 -28.71
N SER A 47 -0.30 22.62 -28.72
CA SER A 47 0.91 21.97 -29.22
C SER A 47 1.24 20.70 -28.43
N LEU A 48 1.04 20.73 -27.11
CA LEU A 48 1.23 19.57 -26.24
C LEU A 48 0.20 18.48 -26.49
N THR A 49 -1.06 18.86 -26.76
CA THR A 49 -2.14 17.93 -27.12
C THR A 49 -1.87 17.26 -28.46
N ASP A 50 -1.52 18.04 -29.48
CA ASP A 50 -1.16 17.52 -30.82
C ASP A 50 0.03 16.53 -30.72
N PHE A 51 1.02 16.85 -29.90
CA PHE A 51 2.14 15.94 -29.65
C PHE A 51 1.70 14.67 -28.91
N ALA A 52 0.89 14.77 -27.88
CA ALA A 52 0.39 13.60 -27.14
C ALA A 52 -0.38 12.66 -28.06
N GLU A 53 -1.30 13.19 -28.89
CA GLU A 53 -2.17 12.41 -29.75
C GLU A 53 -1.43 11.82 -30.95
N THR A 54 -0.68 12.64 -31.67
CA THR A 54 -0.12 12.30 -32.97
C THR A 54 1.40 12.11 -32.99
N GLY A 55 2.12 12.58 -31.97
CA GLY A 55 3.57 12.68 -31.95
C GLY A 55 4.11 13.87 -32.76
N SER A 56 3.24 14.73 -33.30
CA SER A 56 3.64 15.90 -34.09
C SER A 56 4.25 16.97 -33.20
N ILE A 57 5.40 17.51 -33.62
CA ILE A 57 6.12 18.61 -32.94
C ILE A 57 6.02 19.83 -33.86
N ASP A 58 5.23 20.81 -33.47
CA ASP A 58 5.13 22.07 -34.15
C ASP A 58 6.36 22.97 -33.92
N PRO A 59 6.51 24.09 -34.66
CA PRO A 59 7.67 24.98 -34.50
C PRO A 59 7.86 25.53 -33.08
N ASP A 60 6.77 25.84 -32.37
CA ASP A 60 6.81 26.42 -31.03
C ASP A 60 7.27 25.35 -30.01
N PHE A 61 6.71 24.15 -30.09
CA PHE A 61 7.09 23.03 -29.24
C PHE A 61 8.49 22.50 -29.56
N LYS A 62 8.93 22.62 -30.84
CA LYS A 62 10.28 22.24 -31.26
C LYS A 62 11.37 23.01 -30.52
N PHE A 63 11.12 24.27 -30.15
CA PHE A 63 12.08 25.05 -29.37
C PHE A 63 12.46 24.36 -28.07
N TYR A 64 11.49 23.71 -27.40
CA TYR A 64 11.69 23.00 -26.13
C TYR A 64 12.22 21.59 -26.32
N THR A 65 11.81 20.92 -27.36
CA THR A 65 12.10 19.49 -27.59
C THR A 65 13.38 19.22 -28.38
N GLN A 66 13.97 20.23 -29.03
CA GLN A 66 15.18 20.07 -29.86
C GLN A 66 16.41 19.53 -29.12
N HIS A 67 16.44 19.64 -27.78
CA HIS A 67 17.51 19.17 -26.93
C HIS A 67 17.20 17.82 -26.24
N LEU A 68 15.97 17.30 -26.41
CA LEU A 68 15.55 16.03 -25.86
C LEU A 68 15.92 14.90 -26.83
N LYS A 69 16.34 13.77 -26.26
CA LYS A 69 16.57 12.56 -27.01
C LYS A 69 15.23 11.93 -27.45
N PRO A 70 15.20 11.11 -28.51
CA PRO A 70 13.98 10.42 -28.93
C PRO A 70 13.33 9.60 -27.83
N GLU A 71 14.11 8.96 -26.96
CA GLU A 71 13.62 8.19 -25.81
C GLU A 71 12.94 9.08 -24.75
N GLU A 72 13.43 10.30 -24.56
CA GLU A 72 12.85 11.27 -23.60
C GLU A 72 11.52 11.82 -24.14
N LEU A 73 11.44 12.02 -25.47
CA LEU A 73 10.19 12.40 -26.15
C LEU A 73 9.14 11.30 -26.04
N GLU A 74 9.51 10.05 -26.26
CA GLU A 74 8.59 8.92 -26.09
C GLU A 74 8.13 8.77 -24.63
N LYS A 75 9.02 8.96 -23.65
CA LYS A 75 8.64 8.98 -22.23
C LYS A 75 7.64 10.10 -21.93
N LEU A 76 7.89 11.32 -22.42
CA LEU A 76 6.98 12.45 -22.26
C LEU A 76 5.61 12.14 -22.89
N ARG A 77 5.60 11.62 -24.11
CA ARG A 77 4.37 11.22 -24.79
C ARG A 77 3.61 10.13 -24.05
N GLY A 78 4.33 9.14 -23.53
CA GLY A 78 3.77 8.08 -22.70
C GLY A 78 3.16 8.60 -21.40
N LEU A 79 3.80 9.58 -20.76
CA LEU A 79 3.27 10.25 -19.58
C LEU A 79 1.97 11.01 -19.89
N LEU A 80 1.96 11.83 -20.91
CA LEU A 80 0.78 12.61 -21.31
C LEU A 80 -0.42 11.70 -21.66
N ASN A 81 -0.16 10.54 -22.24
CA ASN A 81 -1.17 9.54 -22.60
C ASN A 81 -1.46 8.52 -21.51
N HIS A 82 -0.85 8.65 -20.33
CA HIS A 82 -1.18 7.77 -19.22
C HIS A 82 -2.65 7.92 -18.85
N SER A 83 -3.41 6.81 -18.88
CA SER A 83 -4.85 6.83 -18.72
C SER A 83 -5.30 6.32 -17.36
N PHE A 84 -6.37 6.92 -16.85
CA PHE A 84 -7.05 6.56 -15.63
C PHE A 84 -8.49 6.12 -15.95
N LYS A 85 -8.97 5.10 -15.23
CA LYS A 85 -10.31 4.53 -15.43
C LYS A 85 -11.16 4.68 -14.18
N PHE A 86 -11.49 5.91 -13.84
CA PHE A 86 -12.51 6.22 -12.83
C PHE A 86 -13.37 7.38 -13.34
N ASN A 87 -14.63 7.40 -12.94
CA ASN A 87 -15.59 8.38 -13.42
C ASN A 87 -15.60 9.66 -12.58
N SER A 88 -16.29 10.69 -13.06
CA SER A 88 -16.33 12.01 -12.42
C SER A 88 -16.93 11.99 -11.01
N VAL A 89 -17.86 11.07 -10.74
CA VAL A 89 -18.48 10.93 -9.40
C VAL A 89 -17.48 10.32 -8.43
N GLU A 90 -16.76 9.30 -8.84
CA GLU A 90 -15.68 8.68 -8.05
C GLU A 90 -14.55 9.67 -7.78
N ALA A 91 -14.10 10.41 -8.80
CA ALA A 91 -13.11 11.47 -8.66
C ALA A 91 -13.56 12.54 -7.65
N PHE A 92 -14.78 13.06 -7.81
CA PHE A 92 -15.33 14.08 -6.91
C PHE A 92 -15.39 13.56 -5.46
N ARG A 93 -15.87 12.34 -5.25
CA ARG A 93 -15.95 11.74 -3.92
C ARG A 93 -14.59 11.49 -3.31
N PHE A 94 -13.64 10.98 -4.09
CA PHE A 94 -12.27 10.78 -3.65
C PHE A 94 -11.65 12.09 -3.13
N PHE A 95 -11.72 13.18 -3.90
CA PHE A 95 -11.17 14.48 -3.47
C PHE A 95 -11.94 15.14 -2.32
N ASN A 96 -13.12 14.64 -1.98
CA ASN A 96 -13.83 15.06 -0.75
C ASN A 96 -13.41 14.26 0.50
N THR A 97 -12.64 13.18 0.35
CA THR A 97 -12.01 12.49 1.49
C THR A 97 -10.80 13.30 2.00
N THR A 98 -10.42 13.09 3.25
CA THR A 98 -9.20 13.70 3.82
C THR A 98 -7.96 13.29 3.03
N PHE A 99 -7.87 12.01 2.65
CA PHE A 99 -6.76 11.47 1.88
C PHE A 99 -6.69 12.04 0.46
N GLY A 100 -7.84 12.13 -0.22
CA GLY A 100 -7.90 12.72 -1.57
C GLY A 100 -7.53 14.20 -1.58
N LYS A 101 -7.93 14.96 -0.56
CA LYS A 101 -7.51 16.37 -0.40
C LYS A 101 -6.00 16.51 -0.20
N GLU A 102 -5.40 15.64 0.60
CA GLU A 102 -3.95 15.64 0.81
C GLU A 102 -3.20 15.32 -0.49
N ILE A 103 -3.64 14.31 -1.24
CA ILE A 103 -3.08 13.99 -2.57
C ILE A 103 -3.22 15.19 -3.52
N ALA A 104 -4.39 15.82 -3.59
CA ALA A 104 -4.61 16.99 -4.44
C ALA A 104 -3.73 18.17 -4.02
N GLN A 105 -3.55 18.40 -2.73
CA GLN A 105 -2.65 19.42 -2.20
C GLN A 105 -1.19 19.15 -2.61
N GLN A 106 -0.70 17.93 -2.42
CA GLN A 106 0.65 17.53 -2.83
C GLN A 106 0.86 17.76 -4.34
N LEU A 107 -0.08 17.30 -5.16
CA LEU A 107 -0.02 17.50 -6.62
C LEU A 107 -0.09 19.00 -7.00
N SER A 108 -0.82 19.80 -6.25
CA SER A 108 -0.97 21.23 -6.52
C SER A 108 0.34 22.02 -6.36
N TYR A 109 1.33 21.50 -5.63
CA TYR A 109 2.65 22.12 -5.52
C TYR A 109 3.44 22.12 -6.82
N ILE A 110 3.13 21.21 -7.75
CA ILE A 110 3.69 21.24 -9.12
C ILE A 110 3.10 22.40 -9.92
N ILE A 111 1.89 22.86 -9.54
CA ILE A 111 1.17 23.92 -10.23
C ILE A 111 1.30 25.19 -9.40
N ALA A 112 2.10 26.13 -9.87
CA ALA A 112 2.23 27.44 -9.26
C ALA A 112 1.12 28.36 -9.79
N ALA A 113 -0.08 28.23 -9.24
CA ALA A 113 -1.12 29.22 -9.53
C ALA A 113 -0.80 30.53 -8.79
N PRO A 114 -1.17 31.72 -9.35
CA PRO A 114 -0.94 32.99 -8.70
C PRO A 114 -1.76 33.20 -7.42
N THR A 115 -2.58 32.25 -7.03
CA THR A 115 -3.46 32.29 -5.85
C THR A 115 -3.47 30.93 -5.15
N ASP A 116 -3.88 30.91 -3.87
CA ASP A 116 -4.08 29.67 -3.05
C ASP A 116 -5.19 28.74 -3.58
N GLN A 117 -5.48 28.79 -4.88
CA GLN A 117 -6.60 28.06 -5.53
C GLN A 117 -6.12 26.93 -6.46
N SER A 118 -4.82 26.66 -6.55
CA SER A 118 -4.29 25.63 -7.44
C SER A 118 -4.90 24.24 -7.16
N GLN A 119 -5.11 23.90 -5.90
CA GLN A 119 -5.73 22.63 -5.52
C GLN A 119 -7.18 22.50 -6.02
N PRO A 120 -8.12 23.44 -5.73
CA PRO A 120 -9.48 23.34 -6.26
C PRO A 120 -9.57 23.34 -7.79
N PHE A 121 -8.69 24.06 -8.49
CA PHE A 121 -8.64 24.03 -9.94
C PHE A 121 -8.16 22.68 -10.47
N LEU A 122 -7.17 22.07 -9.83
CA LEU A 122 -6.70 20.73 -10.19
C LEU A 122 -7.78 19.67 -9.96
N GLU A 123 -8.44 19.70 -8.80
CA GLU A 123 -9.57 18.82 -8.49
C GLU A 123 -10.69 18.95 -9.53
N GLY A 124 -11.07 20.19 -9.86
CA GLY A 124 -12.07 20.48 -10.89
C GLY A 124 -11.67 19.99 -12.28
N ALA A 125 -10.41 20.13 -12.66
CA ALA A 125 -9.86 19.64 -13.92
C ALA A 125 -9.92 18.11 -14.01
N ILE A 126 -9.53 17.39 -12.94
CA ILE A 126 -9.59 15.93 -12.89
C ILE A 126 -11.03 15.44 -12.95
N VAL A 127 -11.95 16.05 -12.18
CA VAL A 127 -13.39 15.71 -12.21
C VAL A 127 -13.99 15.96 -13.59
N THR A 128 -13.56 17.03 -14.28
CA THR A 128 -14.03 17.35 -15.64
C THR A 128 -13.49 16.35 -16.66
N ALA A 129 -12.20 16.04 -16.62
CA ALA A 129 -11.58 15.04 -17.49
C ALA A 129 -12.22 13.65 -17.31
N ALA A 130 -12.56 13.30 -16.06
CA ALA A 130 -13.19 12.02 -15.69
C ALA A 130 -14.68 11.90 -16.14
N GLN A 131 -15.24 12.89 -16.83
CA GLN A 131 -16.57 12.77 -17.48
C GLN A 131 -16.52 11.87 -18.72
N ASN A 132 -15.34 11.59 -19.27
CA ASN A 132 -15.16 10.67 -20.38
C ASN A 132 -15.40 9.22 -19.92
N PRO A 133 -16.42 8.51 -20.46
CA PRO A 133 -16.75 7.15 -20.04
C PRO A 133 -15.65 6.12 -20.36
N ASP A 134 -14.78 6.41 -21.31
CA ASP A 134 -13.67 5.53 -21.71
C ASP A 134 -12.41 5.73 -20.84
N GLY A 135 -12.48 6.60 -19.83
CA GLY A 135 -11.37 7.04 -19.01
C GLY A 135 -10.74 8.33 -19.53
N PHE A 136 -9.79 8.86 -18.79
CA PHE A 136 -9.11 10.13 -19.13
C PHE A 136 -7.61 10.00 -18.99
N LYS A 137 -6.88 10.92 -19.62
CA LYS A 137 -5.41 10.96 -19.64
C LYS A 137 -4.90 12.21 -18.92
N ILE A 138 -3.60 12.26 -18.64
CA ILE A 138 -2.97 13.47 -18.08
C ILE A 138 -3.20 14.68 -19.00
N ILE A 139 -3.09 14.49 -20.32
CA ILE A 139 -3.34 15.60 -21.27
C ILE A 139 -4.79 16.10 -21.19
N ASP A 140 -5.76 15.24 -20.90
CA ASP A 140 -7.16 15.64 -20.74
C ASP A 140 -7.36 16.49 -19.48
N VAL A 141 -6.63 16.18 -18.40
CA VAL A 141 -6.62 17.02 -17.18
C VAL A 141 -6.02 18.39 -17.48
N ILE A 142 -4.92 18.47 -18.23
CA ILE A 142 -4.30 19.72 -18.65
C ILE A 142 -5.29 20.55 -19.48
N ASN A 143 -5.96 19.92 -20.45
CA ASN A 143 -6.99 20.58 -21.27
C ASN A 143 -8.22 21.04 -20.47
N ALA A 144 -8.56 20.32 -19.40
CA ALA A 144 -9.70 20.64 -18.54
C ALA A 144 -9.37 21.65 -17.43
N TYR A 145 -8.08 21.99 -17.24
CA TYR A 145 -7.66 22.95 -16.22
C TYR A 145 -8.20 24.36 -16.57
N GLY A 146 -9.25 24.76 -15.82
CA GLY A 146 -10.11 25.85 -16.25
C GLY A 146 -9.65 27.25 -15.85
N GLY A 147 -9.86 28.20 -16.77
CA GLY A 147 -10.00 29.63 -16.48
C GLY A 147 -8.73 30.44 -16.30
N LEU A 148 -7.55 29.84 -16.15
CA LEU A 148 -6.25 30.50 -15.96
C LEU A 148 -5.18 29.74 -16.76
N ASP A 149 -4.13 30.43 -17.15
CA ASP A 149 -2.94 29.76 -17.67
C ASP A 149 -2.37 28.85 -16.58
N LEU A 150 -1.97 27.64 -16.97
CA LEU A 150 -1.39 26.69 -16.05
C LEU A 150 0.07 27.08 -15.81
N VAL A 151 0.38 27.56 -14.62
CA VAL A 151 1.77 27.90 -14.25
C VAL A 151 2.42 26.67 -13.63
N LEU A 152 3.47 26.15 -14.25
CA LEU A 152 4.22 24.99 -13.76
C LEU A 152 5.37 25.44 -12.86
N ASN A 153 5.45 24.93 -11.65
CA ASN A 153 6.60 25.06 -10.77
C ASN A 153 7.68 24.04 -11.19
N LEU A 154 8.56 24.47 -12.10
CA LEU A 154 9.61 23.59 -12.64
C LEU A 154 10.57 23.09 -11.56
N ASP A 155 10.87 23.89 -10.56
CA ASP A 155 11.79 23.48 -9.48
C ASP A 155 11.16 22.35 -8.66
N THR A 156 9.89 22.49 -8.27
CA THR A 156 9.16 21.43 -7.57
C THR A 156 9.01 20.19 -8.46
N PHE A 157 8.64 20.35 -9.73
CA PHE A 157 8.49 19.24 -10.68
C PHE A 157 9.81 18.50 -10.86
N LYS A 158 10.91 19.21 -11.12
CA LYS A 158 12.24 18.61 -11.26
C LYS A 158 12.68 17.91 -9.98
N ASN A 159 12.56 18.57 -8.83
CA ASN A 159 12.91 17.97 -7.54
C ASN A 159 12.12 16.70 -7.27
N THR A 160 10.83 16.66 -7.66
CA THR A 160 10.00 15.48 -7.51
C THR A 160 10.49 14.32 -8.38
N ILE A 161 10.85 14.60 -9.65
CA ILE A 161 11.43 13.59 -10.55
C ILE A 161 12.78 13.10 -10.01
N ASP A 162 13.66 14.02 -9.60
CA ASP A 162 14.98 13.67 -9.06
C ASP A 162 14.84 12.82 -7.77
N GLN A 163 13.86 13.13 -6.92
CA GLN A 163 13.55 12.32 -5.73
C GLN A 163 13.01 10.94 -6.10
N ALA A 164 12.09 10.85 -7.09
CA ALA A 164 11.58 9.59 -7.58
C ALA A 164 12.70 8.71 -8.15
N ASP A 165 13.53 9.27 -9.02
CA ASP A 165 14.68 8.57 -9.58
C ASP A 165 15.65 8.13 -8.47
N THR A 166 15.90 8.99 -7.47
CA THR A 166 16.76 8.65 -6.33
C THR A 166 16.18 7.49 -5.52
N LEU A 167 14.87 7.48 -5.27
CA LEU A 167 14.19 6.41 -4.53
C LEU A 167 14.25 5.08 -5.29
N TYR A 168 13.94 5.10 -6.59
CA TYR A 168 14.03 3.92 -7.45
C TYR A 168 15.45 3.39 -7.58
N GLN A 169 16.42 4.29 -7.82
CA GLN A 169 17.83 3.91 -7.91
C GLN A 169 18.38 3.42 -6.57
N ALA A 170 17.94 4.00 -5.45
CA ALA A 170 18.31 3.50 -4.12
C ALA A 170 17.78 2.09 -3.91
N THR A 171 16.54 1.80 -4.30
CA THR A 171 15.96 0.47 -4.24
C THR A 171 16.78 -0.51 -5.08
N ASP A 172 17.00 -0.22 -6.35
CA ASP A 172 17.77 -1.11 -7.26
C ASP A 172 19.22 -1.29 -6.80
N ARG A 173 19.87 -0.23 -6.26
CA ARG A 173 21.22 -0.33 -5.67
C ARG A 173 21.25 -1.23 -4.44
N ILE A 174 20.30 -1.04 -3.52
CA ILE A 174 20.24 -1.84 -2.28
C ILE A 174 19.97 -3.31 -2.62
N PHE A 175 19.05 -3.61 -3.51
CA PHE A 175 18.77 -4.97 -3.97
C PHE A 175 20.03 -5.59 -4.63
N THR A 176 20.68 -4.84 -5.53
CA THR A 176 21.92 -5.29 -6.18
C THR A 176 23.07 -5.48 -5.18
N TRP A 177 23.22 -4.57 -4.21
CA TRP A 177 24.27 -4.65 -3.21
C TRP A 177 24.05 -5.86 -2.29
N LEU A 178 22.83 -6.06 -1.80
CA LEU A 178 22.46 -7.22 -1.00
C LEU A 178 22.70 -8.51 -1.76
N GLY A 179 22.37 -8.56 -3.07
CA GLY A 179 22.61 -9.71 -3.94
C GLY A 179 24.09 -10.07 -4.14
N LYS A 180 25.00 -9.13 -3.88
CA LYS A 180 26.46 -9.36 -3.96
C LYS A 180 27.08 -9.71 -2.61
N GLN A 181 26.32 -9.63 -1.51
CA GLN A 181 26.86 -10.00 -0.20
C GLN A 181 27.04 -11.52 -0.14
N GLU A 182 28.20 -11.95 0.31
CA GLU A 182 28.40 -13.36 0.66
C GLU A 182 27.61 -13.67 1.94
N ILE A 183 26.38 -14.16 1.77
CA ILE A 183 25.61 -14.70 2.88
C ILE A 183 26.19 -16.07 3.20
N PRO A 184 26.63 -16.34 4.46
CA PRO A 184 27.15 -17.65 4.83
C PRO A 184 26.13 -18.73 4.44
N SER A 185 26.43 -19.48 3.38
CA SER A 185 25.55 -20.53 2.88
C SER A 185 25.92 -21.86 3.53
N ASN A 186 24.99 -22.43 4.29
CA ASN A 186 25.07 -23.85 4.61
C ASN A 186 24.81 -24.66 3.32
N PRO A 187 25.52 -25.80 3.12
CA PRO A 187 25.25 -26.65 1.99
C PRO A 187 23.76 -27.03 1.94
N VAL A 188 23.14 -26.84 0.77
CA VAL A 188 21.74 -27.25 0.60
C VAL A 188 21.67 -28.77 0.70
N PRO A 189 20.80 -29.34 1.54
CA PRO A 189 20.59 -30.78 1.58
C PRO A 189 20.21 -31.32 0.18
N PRO A 190 20.86 -32.39 -0.33
CA PRO A 190 20.73 -32.81 -1.72
C PRO A 190 19.32 -33.26 -2.14
N ASN A 191 18.45 -33.55 -1.19
CA ASN A 191 17.06 -34.00 -1.42
C ASN A 191 16.02 -32.91 -1.17
N LEU A 192 16.44 -31.68 -0.92
CA LEU A 192 15.51 -30.57 -0.65
C LEU A 192 14.85 -30.15 -1.97
N LYS A 193 13.51 -30.07 -1.95
CA LYS A 193 12.70 -29.60 -3.08
C LYS A 193 11.86 -28.41 -2.62
N PRO A 194 12.41 -27.20 -2.65
CA PRO A 194 11.76 -26.04 -2.03
C PRO A 194 10.39 -25.73 -2.61
N LEU A 195 10.22 -25.80 -3.93
CA LEU A 195 8.95 -25.55 -4.60
C LEU A 195 7.90 -26.66 -4.37
N ALA A 196 8.31 -27.86 -3.94
CA ALA A 196 7.35 -28.90 -3.56
C ALA A 196 6.55 -28.55 -2.30
N LEU A 197 7.06 -27.63 -1.48
CA LEU A 197 6.31 -27.08 -0.34
C LEU A 197 5.10 -26.22 -0.77
N ALA A 198 5.00 -25.80 -2.02
CA ALA A 198 3.83 -25.07 -2.53
C ALA A 198 2.68 -25.99 -2.95
N GLU A 199 2.93 -27.31 -3.06
CA GLU A 199 1.89 -28.28 -3.33
C GLU A 199 0.94 -28.42 -2.14
N PRO A 200 -0.37 -28.66 -2.35
CA PRO A 200 -1.30 -28.84 -1.24
C PRO A 200 -0.91 -29.99 -0.32
N GLY A 201 -1.04 -29.79 0.98
CA GLY A 201 -0.86 -30.82 1.98
C GLY A 201 -2.01 -31.84 2.01
N PRO A 202 -1.88 -32.93 2.80
CA PRO A 202 -2.85 -34.02 2.82
C PRO A 202 -4.07 -33.78 3.73
N GLN A 203 -4.06 -32.73 4.56
CA GLN A 203 -5.10 -32.48 5.55
C GLN A 203 -6.35 -31.86 4.91
N LYS A 204 -7.51 -32.21 5.48
CA LYS A 204 -8.78 -31.54 5.18
C LYS A 204 -9.14 -30.60 6.31
N TRP A 205 -9.94 -29.59 6.01
CA TRP A 205 -10.44 -28.64 7.00
C TRP A 205 -11.93 -28.36 6.79
N THR A 206 -12.55 -27.76 7.79
CA THR A 206 -13.89 -27.17 7.71
C THR A 206 -13.79 -25.68 7.94
N THR A 207 -14.66 -24.90 7.30
CA THR A 207 -14.74 -23.46 7.47
C THR A 207 -15.93 -23.07 8.33
N GLN A 208 -15.75 -22.05 9.17
CA GLN A 208 -16.80 -21.43 9.96
C GLN A 208 -16.65 -19.92 9.90
N ASN A 209 -17.76 -19.21 9.75
CA ASN A 209 -17.76 -17.76 9.76
C ASN A 209 -18.29 -17.25 11.11
N LEU A 210 -17.61 -16.31 11.70
CA LEU A 210 -18.00 -15.65 12.94
C LEU A 210 -18.20 -14.16 12.68
N THR A 211 -19.21 -13.59 13.31
CA THR A 211 -19.37 -12.14 13.42
C THR A 211 -19.23 -11.78 14.89
N ILE A 212 -18.14 -11.11 15.23
CA ILE A 212 -17.74 -10.81 16.61
C ILE A 212 -18.14 -9.38 16.92
N PRO A 213 -19.06 -9.14 17.87
CA PRO A 213 -19.47 -7.80 18.26
C PRO A 213 -18.33 -7.07 18.97
N ARG A 214 -18.15 -5.78 18.65
CA ARG A 214 -17.28 -4.88 19.39
C ARG A 214 -18.09 -4.10 20.44
N PRO A 215 -17.45 -3.65 21.52
CA PRO A 215 -18.08 -2.72 22.47
C PRO A 215 -18.51 -1.40 21.81
N ASN A 216 -17.71 -0.92 20.86
CA ASN A 216 -17.95 0.29 20.09
C ASN A 216 -17.62 0.02 18.62
N GLY A 217 -18.52 0.32 17.71
CA GLY A 217 -18.29 0.22 16.27
C GLY A 217 -18.94 -0.99 15.60
N GLN A 218 -18.53 -1.24 14.36
CA GLN A 218 -19.04 -2.35 13.55
C GLN A 218 -18.44 -3.68 14.01
N PRO A 219 -19.17 -4.81 13.86
CA PRO A 219 -18.65 -6.12 14.21
C PRO A 219 -17.49 -6.53 13.28
N VAL A 220 -16.60 -7.36 13.81
CA VAL A 220 -15.50 -7.98 13.04
C VAL A 220 -15.98 -9.28 12.45
N ASN A 221 -15.80 -9.48 11.15
CA ASN A 221 -16.06 -10.76 10.49
C ASN A 221 -14.78 -11.60 10.48
N VAL A 222 -14.91 -12.87 10.83
CA VAL A 222 -13.77 -13.80 10.95
C VAL A 222 -14.10 -15.11 10.24
N PHE A 223 -13.20 -15.53 9.38
CA PHE A 223 -13.26 -16.80 8.65
C PHE A 223 -12.31 -17.80 9.32
N VAL A 224 -12.86 -18.82 9.94
CA VAL A 224 -12.07 -19.80 10.71
C VAL A 224 -11.99 -21.12 9.97
N TYR A 225 -10.76 -21.58 9.73
CA TYR A 225 -10.49 -22.90 9.15
C TYR A 225 -10.02 -23.83 10.28
N LEU A 226 -10.69 -24.95 10.42
CA LEU A 226 -10.39 -25.95 11.45
C LEU A 226 -9.91 -27.24 10.78
N PRO A 227 -8.63 -27.61 10.91
CA PRO A 227 -8.09 -28.85 10.36
C PRO A 227 -8.80 -30.06 10.96
N GLN A 228 -8.90 -31.13 10.14
CA GLN A 228 -9.50 -32.41 10.54
C GLN A 228 -8.42 -33.48 10.71
N GLY A 229 -8.58 -34.33 11.74
CA GLY A 229 -7.69 -35.47 11.93
C GLY A 229 -6.38 -35.20 12.65
N ASN A 230 -6.14 -33.98 13.14
CA ASN A 230 -4.97 -33.67 13.97
C ASN A 230 -5.04 -34.47 15.29
N SER A 231 -3.92 -35.06 15.69
CA SER A 231 -3.76 -35.76 16.98
C SER A 231 -3.53 -34.82 18.16
N SER A 232 -3.17 -33.59 17.92
CA SER A 232 -2.92 -32.50 18.86
C SER A 232 -3.58 -31.21 18.39
N PRO A 233 -3.83 -30.23 19.29
CA PRO A 233 -4.32 -28.91 18.88
C PRO A 233 -3.42 -28.29 17.80
N ALA A 234 -4.03 -27.81 16.70
CA ALA A 234 -3.32 -27.17 15.59
C ALA A 234 -2.72 -25.81 16.03
N PRO A 235 -1.51 -25.43 15.60
CA PRO A 235 -1.09 -24.05 15.73
C PRO A 235 -2.01 -23.16 14.89
N LEU A 236 -2.29 -21.95 15.38
CA LEU A 236 -3.21 -21.01 14.76
C LEU A 236 -2.44 -19.94 13.96
N VAL A 237 -2.89 -19.63 12.75
CA VAL A 237 -2.37 -18.48 11.99
C VAL A 237 -3.50 -17.47 11.78
N VAL A 238 -3.28 -16.24 12.25
CA VAL A 238 -4.14 -15.10 11.95
C VAL A 238 -3.72 -14.50 10.61
N ILE A 239 -4.68 -14.17 9.73
CA ILE A 239 -4.44 -13.45 8.49
C ILE A 239 -5.09 -12.08 8.58
N ALA A 240 -4.26 -11.04 8.42
CA ALA A 240 -4.60 -9.63 8.53
C ALA A 240 -4.46 -8.93 7.18
N PRO A 241 -5.56 -8.67 6.45
CA PRO A 241 -5.57 -7.91 5.22
C PRO A 241 -5.17 -6.44 5.41
N GLY A 242 -4.77 -5.81 4.31
CA GLY A 242 -4.45 -4.39 4.25
C GLY A 242 -5.64 -3.50 3.96
N LEU A 243 -5.33 -2.26 3.60
CA LEU A 243 -6.30 -1.25 3.21
C LEU A 243 -6.98 -1.65 1.90
N ASN A 244 -8.30 -1.46 1.83
CA ASN A 244 -9.13 -1.85 0.69
C ASN A 244 -9.00 -3.34 0.30
N SER A 245 -8.79 -4.19 1.30
CA SER A 245 -8.65 -5.63 1.12
C SER A 245 -9.45 -6.38 2.19
N ASN A 246 -9.72 -7.65 1.93
CA ASN A 246 -10.39 -8.56 2.85
C ASN A 246 -9.71 -9.92 2.83
N PHE A 247 -10.16 -10.83 3.67
CA PHE A 247 -9.58 -12.16 3.80
C PHE A 247 -9.55 -12.95 2.48
N GLN A 248 -10.52 -12.73 1.58
CA GLN A 248 -10.61 -13.44 0.30
C GLN A 248 -9.34 -13.28 -0.55
N ALA A 249 -8.66 -12.16 -0.43
CA ALA A 249 -7.40 -11.93 -1.15
C ALA A 249 -6.24 -12.85 -0.70
N PHE A 250 -6.44 -13.64 0.36
CA PHE A 250 -5.43 -14.52 0.96
C PHE A 250 -5.88 -15.98 1.04
N THR A 251 -6.95 -16.34 0.32
CA THR A 251 -7.46 -17.73 0.40
C THR A 251 -6.44 -18.75 -0.08
N TYR A 252 -5.61 -18.42 -1.06
CA TYR A 252 -4.55 -19.30 -1.56
C TYR A 252 -3.55 -19.75 -0.47
N ILE A 253 -3.19 -18.84 0.45
CA ILE A 253 -2.26 -19.16 1.55
C ILE A 253 -3.00 -19.78 2.74
N ALA A 254 -4.24 -19.35 3.00
CA ALA A 254 -5.09 -19.91 4.04
C ALA A 254 -5.39 -21.40 3.77
N ASP A 255 -5.85 -21.74 2.56
CA ASP A 255 -6.09 -23.10 2.12
C ASP A 255 -4.83 -23.95 2.19
N HIS A 256 -3.71 -23.36 1.75
CA HIS A 256 -2.43 -24.04 1.75
C HIS A 256 -1.97 -24.41 3.17
N LEU A 257 -1.94 -23.46 4.09
CA LEU A 257 -1.55 -23.71 5.48
C LEU A 257 -2.52 -24.66 6.18
N ALA A 258 -3.83 -24.52 5.93
CA ALA A 258 -4.84 -25.44 6.47
C ALA A 258 -4.62 -26.88 5.98
N SER A 259 -4.18 -27.07 4.72
CA SER A 259 -3.85 -28.38 4.17
C SER A 259 -2.64 -29.04 4.83
N TYR A 260 -1.83 -28.28 5.54
CA TYR A 260 -0.71 -28.76 6.36
C TYR A 260 -1.02 -28.83 7.85
N GLY A 261 -2.30 -28.60 8.22
CA GLY A 261 -2.79 -28.82 9.58
C GLY A 261 -2.75 -27.59 10.48
N PHE A 262 -2.55 -26.39 9.94
CA PHE A 262 -2.74 -25.14 10.67
C PHE A 262 -4.21 -24.77 10.77
N ALA A 263 -4.65 -24.27 11.91
CA ALA A 263 -5.91 -23.54 12.01
C ALA A 263 -5.69 -22.12 11.48
N ILE A 264 -6.70 -21.53 10.82
CA ILE A 264 -6.62 -20.19 10.28
C ILE A 264 -7.72 -19.33 10.89
N ALA A 265 -7.41 -18.06 11.17
CA ALA A 265 -8.39 -17.02 11.50
C ALA A 265 -8.16 -15.81 10.58
N GLY A 266 -8.88 -15.77 9.46
CA GLY A 266 -8.87 -14.62 8.55
C GLY A 266 -9.82 -13.54 9.05
N ILE A 267 -9.34 -12.31 9.15
CA ILE A 267 -10.08 -11.18 9.74
C ILE A 267 -10.43 -10.19 8.64
N ASP A 268 -11.69 -9.76 8.54
CA ASP A 268 -12.07 -8.55 7.81
C ASP A 268 -12.21 -7.39 8.79
N PHE A 269 -11.37 -6.36 8.60
CA PHE A 269 -11.33 -5.20 9.47
C PHE A 269 -12.27 -4.10 8.97
N PRO A 270 -13.37 -3.80 9.68
CA PRO A 270 -14.39 -2.89 9.17
C PRO A 270 -13.94 -1.44 8.96
N GLU A 271 -12.79 -1.02 9.53
CA GLU A 271 -12.22 0.31 9.31
C GLU A 271 -11.50 0.46 7.97
N SER A 272 -11.15 -0.63 7.32
CA SER A 272 -10.22 -0.63 6.19
C SER A 272 -10.55 -1.62 5.08
N ASP A 273 -11.65 -2.38 5.20
CA ASP A 273 -12.02 -3.39 4.24
C ASP A 273 -12.52 -2.80 2.89
N ALA A 274 -12.68 -3.66 1.90
CA ALA A 274 -13.14 -3.28 0.57
C ALA A 274 -14.59 -2.76 0.57
N ALA A 275 -15.45 -3.23 1.49
CA ALA A 275 -16.82 -2.75 1.61
C ALA A 275 -16.85 -1.30 2.07
N ARG A 276 -16.03 -0.94 3.06
CA ARG A 276 -15.91 0.45 3.52
C ARG A 276 -15.38 1.39 2.44
N MET A 277 -14.42 0.93 1.62
CA MET A 277 -13.98 1.70 0.46
C MET A 277 -15.15 1.98 -0.49
N GLN A 278 -15.97 0.99 -0.76
CA GLN A 278 -17.14 1.13 -1.62
C GLN A 278 -18.17 2.10 -1.05
N ASP A 279 -18.45 2.03 0.26
CA ASP A 279 -19.33 2.95 0.97
C ASP A 279 -18.79 4.38 0.94
N SER A 280 -17.49 4.56 1.08
CA SER A 280 -16.83 5.86 0.94
C SER A 280 -16.99 6.44 -0.46
N LEU A 281 -16.80 5.64 -1.50
CA LEU A 281 -17.02 6.04 -2.90
C LEU A 281 -18.50 6.36 -3.18
N GLN A 282 -19.43 5.87 -2.35
CA GLN A 282 -20.84 6.26 -2.38
C GLN A 282 -21.15 7.47 -1.50
N GLY A 283 -20.18 7.96 -0.73
CA GLY A 283 -20.35 9.10 0.19
C GLY A 283 -21.08 8.75 1.47
N LEU A 284 -21.15 7.45 1.81
CA LEU A 284 -21.86 6.95 3.00
C LEU A 284 -20.95 6.89 4.23
N ASP A 285 -19.64 6.77 4.03
CA ASP A 285 -18.66 6.67 5.12
C ASP A 285 -17.33 7.36 4.76
N ALA A 286 -16.46 7.53 5.75
CA ALA A 286 -15.10 8.03 5.55
C ALA A 286 -14.13 6.88 5.32
N PHE A 287 -13.21 7.04 4.37
CA PHE A 287 -12.18 6.05 4.08
C PHE A 287 -10.82 6.73 3.81
N PRO A 288 -9.75 6.17 4.30
CA PRO A 288 -9.72 5.16 5.38
C PRO A 288 -10.19 5.76 6.71
N ASP A 289 -10.60 4.89 7.65
CA ASP A 289 -10.85 5.34 9.02
C ASP A 289 -9.50 5.63 9.70
N PRO A 290 -9.27 6.84 10.21
CA PRO A 290 -8.03 7.17 10.91
C PRO A 290 -7.72 6.29 12.12
N ASN A 291 -8.73 5.62 12.69
CA ASN A 291 -8.55 4.73 13.84
C ASN A 291 -8.10 3.31 13.45
N ALA A 292 -8.06 2.95 12.16
CA ALA A 292 -7.67 1.62 11.71
C ALA A 292 -6.31 1.16 12.29
N TRP A 293 -5.36 2.08 12.45
CA TRP A 293 -4.05 1.82 13.09
C TRP A 293 -4.16 1.26 14.51
N LEU A 294 -5.16 1.66 15.25
CA LEU A 294 -5.36 1.28 16.65
C LEU A 294 -6.31 0.12 16.80
N GLU A 295 -7.34 0.09 15.96
CA GLU A 295 -8.41 -0.89 16.09
C GLU A 295 -7.98 -2.26 15.55
N GLN A 296 -7.24 -2.34 14.43
CA GLN A 296 -6.83 -3.64 13.90
C GLN A 296 -6.02 -4.51 14.89
N PRO A 297 -4.97 -4.02 15.59
CA PRO A 297 -4.29 -4.83 16.59
C PRO A 297 -5.19 -5.24 17.79
N LYS A 298 -6.13 -4.38 18.19
CA LYS A 298 -7.13 -4.72 19.22
C LYS A 298 -8.10 -5.80 18.75
N ASP A 299 -8.47 -5.77 17.48
CA ASP A 299 -9.32 -6.80 16.90
C ASP A 299 -8.64 -8.16 16.85
N VAL A 300 -7.33 -8.20 16.56
CA VAL A 300 -6.55 -9.44 16.69
C VAL A 300 -6.72 -10.01 18.09
N THR A 301 -6.57 -9.20 19.13
CA THR A 301 -6.78 -9.62 20.52
C THR A 301 -8.22 -10.07 20.77
N LEU A 302 -9.21 -9.30 20.34
CA LEU A 302 -10.62 -9.62 20.48
C LEU A 302 -10.99 -10.96 19.81
N VAL A 303 -10.47 -11.19 18.59
CA VAL A 303 -10.67 -12.45 17.87
C VAL A 303 -10.06 -13.61 18.65
N LEU A 304 -8.82 -13.49 19.09
CA LEU A 304 -8.15 -14.54 19.87
C LEU A 304 -8.86 -14.83 21.21
N ASP A 305 -9.38 -13.80 21.90
CA ASP A 305 -10.17 -13.98 23.12
C ASP A 305 -11.49 -14.71 22.83
N THR A 306 -12.16 -14.36 21.75
CA THR A 306 -13.41 -15.02 21.33
C THR A 306 -13.16 -16.48 20.96
N LEU A 307 -12.08 -16.77 20.24
CA LEU A 307 -11.69 -18.15 19.89
C LEU A 307 -11.32 -18.97 21.14
N ALA A 308 -10.61 -18.36 22.11
CA ALA A 308 -10.30 -18.98 23.38
C ALA A 308 -11.57 -19.34 24.16
N GLN A 309 -12.53 -18.42 24.22
CA GLN A 309 -13.82 -18.67 24.86
C GLN A 309 -14.58 -19.81 24.16
N LYS A 310 -14.64 -19.82 22.83
CA LYS A 310 -15.29 -20.90 22.07
C LYS A 310 -14.60 -22.25 22.34
N ALA A 311 -13.28 -22.32 22.32
CA ALA A 311 -12.54 -23.54 22.61
C ALA A 311 -12.79 -24.06 24.05
N ALA A 312 -13.10 -23.17 24.99
CA ALA A 312 -13.42 -23.55 26.38
C ALA A 312 -14.88 -24.00 26.57
N THR A 313 -15.83 -23.46 25.78
CA THR A 313 -17.28 -23.63 26.03
C THR A 313 -18.01 -24.47 25.01
N ASP A 314 -17.49 -24.60 23.78
CA ASP A 314 -18.14 -25.33 22.69
C ASP A 314 -17.35 -26.60 22.34
N PRO A 315 -17.94 -27.80 22.54
CA PRO A 315 -17.28 -29.07 22.23
C PRO A 315 -16.81 -29.20 20.77
N ALA A 316 -17.44 -28.49 19.82
CA ALA A 316 -17.03 -28.52 18.42
C ALA A 316 -15.67 -27.83 18.18
N TRP A 317 -15.26 -26.95 19.09
CA TRP A 317 -14.02 -26.16 19.04
C TRP A 317 -12.95 -26.65 20.01
N GLN A 318 -13.37 -27.42 21.03
CA GLN A 318 -12.46 -27.89 22.09
C GLN A 318 -11.32 -28.73 21.51
N GLY A 319 -10.08 -28.34 21.83
CA GLY A 319 -8.87 -29.06 21.40
C GLY A 319 -8.54 -28.97 19.91
N LYS A 320 -9.23 -28.12 19.14
CA LYS A 320 -8.99 -27.99 17.70
C LYS A 320 -7.72 -27.20 17.37
N PHE A 321 -7.38 -26.20 18.18
CA PHE A 321 -6.19 -25.36 17.99
C PHE A 321 -5.57 -24.92 19.32
N ASP A 322 -4.28 -24.56 19.25
CA ASP A 322 -3.53 -24.01 20.37
C ASP A 322 -3.56 -22.47 20.33
N ILE A 323 -4.43 -21.91 21.16
CA ILE A 323 -4.61 -20.44 21.26
C ILE A 323 -3.38 -19.72 21.81
N ASN A 324 -2.42 -20.39 22.43
CA ASN A 324 -1.22 -19.80 23.00
C ASN A 324 -0.01 -19.84 22.04
N ASN A 325 -0.19 -20.46 20.87
CA ASN A 325 0.84 -20.64 19.85
C ASN A 325 0.33 -20.15 18.50
N VAL A 326 0.33 -18.81 18.32
CA VAL A 326 -0.31 -18.11 17.21
C VAL A 326 0.75 -17.46 16.33
N GLY A 327 0.68 -17.72 15.03
CA GLY A 327 1.36 -16.91 14.01
C GLY A 327 0.44 -15.83 13.47
N ILE A 328 1.02 -14.79 12.90
CA ILE A 328 0.26 -13.78 12.18
C ILE A 328 0.92 -13.49 10.83
N LEU A 329 0.11 -13.52 9.77
CA LEU A 329 0.46 -13.07 8.44
C LEU A 329 -0.33 -11.81 8.14
N GLY A 330 0.35 -10.74 7.72
CA GLY A 330 -0.32 -9.51 7.36
C GLY A 330 0.28 -8.83 6.14
N HIS A 331 -0.56 -8.12 5.39
CA HIS A 331 -0.16 -7.39 4.19
C HIS A 331 -0.42 -5.89 4.39
N SER A 332 0.51 -5.03 3.94
CA SER A 332 0.31 -3.58 3.97
C SER A 332 0.00 -3.06 5.39
N LEU A 333 -1.19 -2.48 5.61
CA LEU A 333 -1.71 -2.13 6.94
C LEU A 333 -1.84 -3.37 7.85
N GLY A 334 -2.27 -4.52 7.31
CA GLY A 334 -2.27 -5.78 8.04
C GLY A 334 -0.85 -6.22 8.42
N GLY A 335 0.15 -5.88 7.61
CA GLY A 335 1.57 -6.05 7.94
C GLY A 335 2.01 -5.19 9.12
N TYR A 336 1.57 -3.93 9.17
CA TYR A 336 1.69 -3.08 10.35
C TYR A 336 1.04 -3.77 11.57
N THR A 337 -0.20 -4.23 11.42
CA THR A 337 -0.96 -4.91 12.48
C THR A 337 -0.21 -6.14 13.00
N ALA A 338 0.38 -6.94 12.11
CA ALA A 338 1.18 -8.10 12.47
C ALA A 338 2.42 -7.72 13.28
N ILE A 339 3.15 -6.69 12.85
CA ILE A 339 4.36 -6.18 13.50
C ILE A 339 4.04 -5.56 14.87
N ALA A 340 2.96 -4.78 14.98
CA ALA A 340 2.48 -4.22 16.24
C ALA A 340 2.08 -5.34 17.23
N SER A 341 1.30 -6.32 16.76
CA SER A 341 0.90 -7.48 17.56
C SER A 341 2.10 -8.35 17.98
N GLY A 342 3.17 -8.38 17.17
CA GLY A 342 4.45 -9.05 17.47
C GLY A 342 5.31 -8.34 18.51
N GLY A 343 5.00 -7.09 18.86
CA GLY A 343 5.64 -6.36 19.95
C GLY A 343 6.40 -5.09 19.56
N ALA A 344 6.43 -4.69 18.30
CA ALA A 344 6.94 -3.37 17.93
C ALA A 344 6.08 -2.29 18.62
N THR A 345 6.72 -1.22 19.09
CA THR A 345 6.04 -0.14 19.80
C THR A 345 5.87 1.10 18.93
N LEU A 346 4.78 1.85 19.15
CA LEU A 346 4.50 3.05 18.39
C LEU A 346 5.37 4.23 18.87
N GLU A 347 6.05 4.88 17.93
CA GLU A 347 6.86 6.09 18.14
C GLU A 347 6.07 7.33 17.66
N TRP A 348 5.03 7.67 18.42
CA TRP A 348 4.11 8.75 18.06
C TRP A 348 4.79 10.12 17.85
N PRO A 349 5.80 10.53 18.65
CA PRO A 349 6.53 11.77 18.41
C PRO A 349 7.26 11.80 17.06
N GLU A 350 7.84 10.67 16.63
CA GLU A 350 8.52 10.55 15.34
C GLU A 350 7.52 10.69 14.19
N LEU A 351 6.37 10.03 14.29
CA LEU A 351 5.28 10.17 13.31
C LEU A 351 4.82 11.62 13.20
N LEU A 352 4.55 12.30 14.33
CA LEU A 352 4.16 13.72 14.34
C LEU A 352 5.17 14.60 13.63
N GLN A 353 6.45 14.43 13.92
CA GLN A 353 7.53 15.20 13.30
C GLN A 353 7.58 14.99 11.79
N GLN A 354 7.43 13.77 11.31
CA GLN A 354 7.42 13.47 9.87
C GLN A 354 6.17 14.03 9.18
N CYS A 355 5.00 13.98 9.84
CA CYS A 355 3.78 14.55 9.31
C CYS A 355 3.82 16.09 9.22
N GLU A 356 4.49 16.75 10.15
CA GLU A 356 4.72 18.20 10.06
C GLU A 356 5.56 18.59 8.83
N GLN A 357 6.47 17.69 8.38
CA GLN A 357 7.27 17.94 7.17
C GLN A 357 6.41 17.89 5.89
N LEU A 358 5.33 17.08 5.87
CA LEU A 358 4.44 16.97 4.70
C LEU A 358 3.72 18.29 4.37
N ASN A 359 3.50 19.13 5.37
CA ASN A 359 2.81 20.41 5.21
C ASN A 359 3.75 21.54 4.70
N LYS A 360 5.02 21.23 4.40
CA LYS A 360 5.94 22.22 3.84
C LYS A 360 5.61 22.48 2.36
N PRO A 361 5.37 23.73 1.97
CA PRO A 361 5.12 24.09 0.58
C PRO A 361 6.25 23.61 -0.34
N ASN A 362 5.90 23.22 -1.55
CA ASN A 362 6.84 22.81 -2.62
C ASN A 362 7.66 21.54 -2.32
N GLN A 363 7.24 20.74 -1.37
CA GLN A 363 7.80 19.40 -1.13
C GLN A 363 6.72 18.35 -1.36
N ILE A 364 6.93 17.47 -2.34
CA ILE A 364 6.04 16.35 -2.62
C ILE A 364 6.61 15.12 -1.94
N ASN A 365 5.78 14.44 -1.19
CA ASN A 365 6.13 13.17 -0.59
C ASN A 365 5.80 12.01 -1.53
N LEU A 366 6.81 11.22 -1.84
CA LEU A 366 6.70 10.04 -2.71
C LEU A 366 6.44 8.74 -1.93
N ASN A 367 6.10 8.84 -0.65
CA ASN A 367 5.69 7.70 0.17
C ASN A 367 4.19 7.82 0.52
N PRO A 368 3.27 7.22 -0.25
CA PRO A 368 1.84 7.27 0.05
C PRO A 368 1.49 6.67 1.41
N ALA A 369 2.27 5.68 1.88
CA ALA A 369 2.07 5.09 3.21
C ALA A 369 2.24 6.13 4.33
N LEU A 370 3.17 7.08 4.20
CA LEU A 370 3.33 8.19 5.15
C LEU A 370 2.13 9.13 5.14
N LEU A 371 1.62 9.49 3.95
CA LEU A 371 0.42 10.34 3.85
C LEU A 371 -0.74 9.74 4.64
N TRP A 372 -0.89 8.43 4.53
CA TRP A 372 -1.96 7.74 5.23
C TRP A 372 -1.70 7.61 6.74
N GLN A 373 -0.47 7.32 7.17
CA GLN A 373 -0.10 7.33 8.60
C GLN A 373 -0.43 8.69 9.26
N CYS A 374 -0.20 9.78 8.54
CA CYS A 374 -0.45 11.13 9.04
C CYS A 374 -1.94 11.44 9.27
N GLN A 375 -2.86 10.73 8.63
CA GLN A 375 -4.29 10.91 8.91
C GLN A 375 -4.68 10.42 10.31
N GLY A 376 -3.97 9.44 10.87
CA GLY A 376 -4.14 8.97 12.25
C GLY A 376 -3.67 9.94 13.32
N VAL A 377 -2.92 10.98 12.96
CA VAL A 377 -2.30 11.93 13.91
C VAL A 377 -3.32 12.79 14.66
N GLY A 378 -4.52 13.01 14.10
CA GLY A 378 -5.60 13.74 14.77
C GLY A 378 -6.25 12.98 15.94
N SER A 379 -5.96 11.69 16.09
CA SER A 379 -6.41 10.85 17.19
C SER A 379 -5.56 11.08 18.44
N ALA A 380 -6.10 10.83 19.63
CA ALA A 380 -5.30 10.84 20.84
C ALA A 380 -4.16 9.80 20.74
N PRO A 381 -2.94 10.09 21.23
CA PRO A 381 -1.85 9.13 21.17
C PRO A 381 -2.29 7.83 21.87
N PRO A 382 -2.16 6.69 21.18
CA PRO A 382 -2.56 5.40 21.73
C PRO A 382 -1.57 4.94 22.80
N ALA A 383 -1.93 3.84 23.50
CA ALA A 383 -0.92 3.05 24.18
C ALA A 383 0.19 2.68 23.18
N SER A 384 1.44 2.98 23.53
CA SER A 384 2.58 2.71 22.63
C SER A 384 2.79 1.22 22.34
N ASN A 385 2.28 0.33 23.18
CA ASN A 385 2.44 -1.12 23.08
C ASN A 385 1.09 -1.80 22.79
N LEU A 386 1.01 -2.40 21.60
CA LEU A 386 -0.15 -3.15 21.12
C LEU A 386 0.14 -4.66 21.01
N ARG A 387 1.16 -5.13 21.74
CA ARG A 387 1.61 -6.52 21.70
C ARG A 387 0.52 -7.48 22.15
N GLU A 388 0.30 -8.53 21.37
CA GLU A 388 -0.49 -9.70 21.73
C GLU A 388 0.45 -10.86 22.11
N SER A 389 0.45 -11.26 23.35
CA SER A 389 1.44 -12.20 23.91
C SER A 389 1.35 -13.63 23.33
N ARG A 390 0.19 -13.99 22.76
CA ARG A 390 -0.05 -15.27 22.09
C ARG A 390 0.61 -15.34 20.72
N ILE A 391 0.95 -14.19 20.11
CA ILE A 391 1.68 -14.15 18.84
C ILE A 391 3.13 -14.60 19.08
N LYS A 392 3.57 -15.61 18.32
CA LYS A 392 4.89 -16.24 18.40
C LYS A 392 5.73 -16.09 17.13
N ALA A 393 5.10 -15.76 16.00
CA ALA A 393 5.80 -15.56 14.73
C ALA A 393 5.03 -14.54 13.86
N VAL A 394 5.76 -13.68 13.16
CA VAL A 394 5.22 -12.62 12.30
C VAL A 394 5.72 -12.80 10.86
N LEU A 395 4.81 -12.86 9.89
CA LEU A 395 5.10 -12.76 8.47
C LEU A 395 4.40 -11.52 7.91
N ALA A 396 5.16 -10.49 7.55
CA ALA A 396 4.65 -9.21 7.10
C ALA A 396 5.01 -8.99 5.62
N ILE A 397 4.00 -8.88 4.75
CA ILE A 397 4.14 -8.69 3.31
C ILE A 397 3.93 -7.23 2.99
N ASN A 398 4.93 -6.59 2.38
CA ASN A 398 4.91 -5.16 2.02
C ASN A 398 4.34 -4.27 3.14
N PRO A 399 4.78 -4.43 4.41
CA PRO A 399 4.18 -3.73 5.54
C PRO A 399 4.41 -2.23 5.48
N VAL A 400 3.47 -1.48 6.07
CA VAL A 400 3.64 -0.07 6.40
C VAL A 400 4.21 0.01 7.81
N THR A 401 5.37 0.67 7.99
CA THR A 401 6.10 0.59 9.27
C THR A 401 6.77 1.89 9.71
N ASN A 402 7.17 2.74 8.77
CA ASN A 402 7.96 3.93 9.08
C ASN A 402 7.22 5.20 8.66
N PRO A 403 7.11 6.21 9.53
CA PRO A 403 7.82 6.36 10.82
C PRO A 403 7.05 5.85 12.06
N ILE A 404 5.87 5.25 11.90
CA ILE A 404 4.97 4.92 13.02
C ILE A 404 5.62 4.06 14.12
N PHE A 405 6.51 3.13 13.73
CA PHE A 405 7.31 2.38 14.72
C PHE A 405 8.64 3.05 15.05
N GLY A 406 9.14 3.92 14.16
CA GLY A 406 10.44 4.56 14.36
C GLY A 406 11.61 3.60 14.65
N PRO A 407 12.80 4.15 14.92
CA PRO A 407 13.97 3.31 15.19
C PRO A 407 13.89 2.51 16.49
N ASP A 408 13.30 3.05 17.52
CA ASP A 408 13.25 2.40 18.83
C ASP A 408 12.08 1.42 18.95
N GLY A 409 10.95 1.71 18.29
CA GLY A 409 9.81 0.82 18.28
C GLY A 409 10.08 -0.50 17.58
N MET A 410 10.77 -0.49 16.43
CA MET A 410 11.16 -1.71 15.72
C MET A 410 12.13 -2.60 16.52
N LYS A 411 12.98 -2.05 17.39
CA LYS A 411 13.87 -2.81 18.29
C LYS A 411 13.12 -3.64 19.30
N ASN A 412 11.88 -3.25 19.64
CA ASN A 412 11.05 -3.92 20.62
C ASN A 412 10.28 -5.13 20.06
N LEU A 413 10.36 -5.37 18.76
CA LEU A 413 9.78 -6.57 18.13
C LEU A 413 10.36 -7.83 18.77
N ALA A 414 9.49 -8.69 19.33
CA ALA A 414 9.88 -9.67 20.33
C ALA A 414 9.78 -11.13 19.85
N VAL A 415 9.43 -11.35 18.57
CA VAL A 415 9.19 -12.67 17.99
C VAL A 415 9.88 -12.82 16.64
N PRO A 416 10.21 -14.06 16.20
CA PRO A 416 10.72 -14.30 14.86
C PRO A 416 9.87 -13.63 13.80
N THR A 417 10.53 -12.93 12.87
CA THR A 417 9.83 -12.07 11.90
C THR A 417 10.40 -12.23 10.50
N MET A 418 9.52 -12.47 9.53
CA MET A 418 9.81 -12.37 8.11
C MET A 418 9.12 -11.13 7.53
N ILE A 419 9.91 -10.26 6.87
CA ILE A 419 9.40 -9.16 6.06
C ILE A 419 9.61 -9.50 4.59
N VAL A 420 8.55 -9.39 3.78
CA VAL A 420 8.60 -9.53 2.33
C VAL A 420 8.53 -8.16 1.70
N ALA A 421 9.42 -7.85 0.78
CA ALA A 421 9.54 -6.54 0.13
C ALA A 421 9.61 -6.66 -1.39
N GLY A 422 8.63 -6.09 -2.08
CA GLY A 422 8.60 -6.00 -3.54
C GLY A 422 9.37 -4.78 -4.05
N SER A 423 10.31 -4.96 -5.00
CA SER A 423 11.16 -3.85 -5.48
C SER A 423 10.41 -2.75 -6.25
N LYS A 424 9.19 -3.03 -6.69
CA LYS A 424 8.33 -2.09 -7.44
C LYS A 424 7.08 -1.69 -6.65
N ASP A 425 7.13 -1.79 -5.33
CA ASP A 425 6.07 -1.31 -4.46
C ASP A 425 6.04 0.22 -4.45
N ILE A 426 4.97 0.80 -5.02
CA ILE A 426 4.75 2.25 -5.08
C ILE A 426 3.84 2.76 -3.96
N PHE A 427 3.13 1.89 -3.24
CA PHE A 427 2.22 2.25 -2.15
C PHE A 427 2.92 2.28 -0.79
N ALA A 428 3.80 1.31 -0.55
CA ALA A 428 4.69 1.24 0.60
C ALA A 428 6.13 1.03 0.09
N PRO A 429 6.85 2.09 -0.32
CA PRO A 429 8.16 1.96 -0.96
C PRO A 429 9.14 1.15 -0.11
N PRO A 430 9.84 0.13 -0.68
CA PRO A 430 10.53 -0.88 0.11
C PRO A 430 11.66 -0.34 0.98
N VAL A 431 12.36 0.70 0.52
CA VAL A 431 13.49 1.25 1.31
C VAL A 431 13.00 1.87 2.61
N PRO A 432 12.09 2.85 2.63
CA PRO A 432 11.62 3.43 3.88
C PRO A 432 10.73 2.48 4.70
N GLU A 433 9.90 1.65 4.07
CA GLU A 433 8.85 0.92 4.77
C GLU A 433 9.23 -0.51 5.17
N GLN A 434 10.19 -1.15 4.52
CA GLN A 434 10.56 -2.53 4.81
C GLN A 434 12.04 -2.69 5.14
N ILE A 435 12.96 -2.12 4.33
CA ILE A 435 14.40 -2.41 4.44
C ILE A 435 15.03 -1.66 5.61
N ILE A 436 14.75 -0.36 5.75
CA ILE A 436 15.21 0.42 6.91
C ILE A 436 14.67 -0.18 8.21
N PRO A 437 13.35 -0.42 8.36
CA PRO A 437 12.80 -1.03 9.56
C PRO A 437 13.36 -2.42 9.86
N PHE A 438 13.55 -3.26 8.84
CA PHE A 438 14.19 -4.57 9.03
C PHE A 438 15.58 -4.47 9.64
N SER A 439 16.38 -3.48 9.22
CA SER A 439 17.73 -3.28 9.76
C SER A 439 17.74 -2.98 11.27
N LEU A 440 16.63 -2.46 11.80
CA LEU A 440 16.46 -2.05 13.20
C LEU A 440 16.01 -3.19 14.12
N ILE A 441 15.43 -4.27 13.57
CA ILE A 441 15.00 -5.43 14.36
C ILE A 441 16.23 -6.06 15.04
N ALA A 442 16.14 -6.31 16.34
CA ALA A 442 17.21 -6.86 17.14
C ALA A 442 16.70 -7.98 18.08
N GLY A 443 17.59 -8.91 18.46
CA GLY A 443 17.32 -9.88 19.50
C GLY A 443 16.43 -11.07 19.15
N VAL A 444 15.96 -11.17 17.89
CA VAL A 444 15.12 -12.27 17.39
C VAL A 444 15.61 -12.74 16.02
N ASP A 445 15.20 -13.95 15.62
CA ASP A 445 15.42 -14.42 14.26
C ASP A 445 14.63 -13.54 13.28
N LYS A 446 15.28 -13.07 12.22
CA LYS A 446 14.66 -12.19 11.24
C LYS A 446 15.05 -12.55 9.82
N TYR A 447 14.14 -12.34 8.89
CA TYR A 447 14.31 -12.63 7.47
C TYR A 447 13.73 -11.48 6.64
N LEU A 448 14.50 -10.98 5.67
CA LEU A 448 14.00 -10.06 4.66
C LEU A 448 14.01 -10.80 3.32
N LEU A 449 12.81 -11.10 2.81
CA LEU A 449 12.62 -11.66 1.49
C LEU A 449 12.46 -10.53 0.48
N LEU A 450 13.45 -10.34 -0.35
CA LEU A 450 13.42 -9.39 -1.46
C LEU A 450 12.85 -10.08 -2.70
N VAL A 451 11.81 -9.48 -3.30
CA VAL A 451 11.16 -9.96 -4.50
C VAL A 451 11.37 -8.93 -5.61
N GLN A 452 12.31 -9.21 -6.51
CA GLN A 452 12.59 -8.31 -7.64
C GLN A 452 11.38 -8.26 -8.56
N ASN A 453 11.03 -7.06 -9.05
CA ASN A 453 9.83 -6.76 -9.83
C ASN A 453 8.48 -6.98 -9.10
N GLY A 454 8.49 -7.45 -7.86
CA GLY A 454 7.28 -7.54 -7.04
C GLY A 454 6.71 -6.15 -6.75
N THR A 455 5.39 -6.02 -6.87
CA THR A 455 4.64 -4.81 -6.54
C THR A 455 3.92 -4.97 -5.20
N HIS A 456 3.23 -3.92 -4.76
CA HIS A 456 2.38 -4.00 -3.57
C HIS A 456 1.31 -5.10 -3.66
N LEU A 457 0.75 -5.32 -4.87
CA LEU A 457 -0.38 -6.20 -5.11
C LEU A 457 0.00 -7.58 -5.65
N SER A 458 1.27 -7.87 -5.88
CA SER A 458 1.73 -9.15 -6.43
C SER A 458 1.32 -10.38 -5.60
N PHE A 459 0.98 -10.19 -4.33
CA PHE A 459 0.69 -11.25 -3.36
C PHE A 459 -0.81 -11.39 -3.02
N LEU A 460 -1.70 -10.68 -3.74
CA LEU A 460 -3.14 -10.65 -3.49
C LEU A 460 -3.90 -11.33 -4.61
N GLU A 461 -4.91 -12.13 -4.26
CA GLU A 461 -5.96 -12.57 -5.19
C GLU A 461 -6.94 -11.41 -5.49
N ASP A 462 -7.90 -11.65 -6.38
CA ASP A 462 -8.96 -10.70 -6.79
C ASP A 462 -8.46 -9.37 -7.40
N THR A 463 -7.34 -9.42 -8.10
CA THR A 463 -6.75 -8.26 -8.78
C THR A 463 -7.01 -8.20 -10.29
N ASP A 464 -7.83 -9.10 -10.84
CA ASP A 464 -8.07 -9.28 -12.29
C ASP A 464 -8.57 -8.00 -13.00
N ASN A 465 -9.24 -7.12 -12.27
CA ASN A 465 -9.77 -5.87 -12.81
C ASN A 465 -8.76 -4.70 -12.76
N LEU A 466 -7.55 -4.93 -12.22
CA LEU A 466 -6.53 -3.91 -12.09
C LEU A 466 -5.51 -3.98 -13.23
N PRO A 467 -4.90 -2.85 -13.62
CA PRO A 467 -3.86 -2.84 -14.64
C PRO A 467 -2.65 -3.70 -14.24
N GLU A 468 -2.13 -4.50 -15.17
CA GLU A 468 -0.94 -5.35 -14.95
C GLU A 468 0.26 -4.58 -14.37
N LYS A 469 0.44 -3.31 -14.76
CA LYS A 469 1.51 -2.45 -14.22
C LYS A 469 1.40 -2.20 -12.70
N ILE A 470 0.20 -2.29 -12.14
CA ILE A 470 -0.06 -2.10 -10.70
C ILE A 470 0.04 -3.43 -9.97
N VAL A 471 -0.53 -4.47 -10.57
CA VAL A 471 -0.52 -5.84 -10.00
C VAL A 471 0.88 -6.45 -10.07
N GLY A 472 1.62 -6.18 -11.13
CA GLY A 472 2.94 -6.76 -11.37
C GLY A 472 2.89 -8.09 -12.13
N PRO A 473 4.04 -8.57 -12.58
CA PRO A 473 4.13 -9.81 -13.33
C PRO A 473 4.10 -11.04 -12.39
N GLY A 474 3.66 -12.19 -12.90
CA GLY A 474 3.92 -13.50 -12.28
C GLY A 474 3.25 -13.74 -10.94
N GLN A 475 1.98 -13.33 -10.74
CA GLN A 475 1.24 -13.53 -9.48
C GLN A 475 1.23 -14.99 -9.02
N ASP A 476 0.99 -15.96 -9.91
CA ASP A 476 1.03 -17.39 -9.55
C ASP A 476 2.38 -17.81 -8.95
N LEU A 477 3.46 -17.20 -9.45
CA LEU A 477 4.80 -17.43 -8.91
C LEU A 477 4.96 -16.79 -7.53
N ALA A 478 4.41 -15.59 -7.33
CA ALA A 478 4.40 -14.94 -6.01
C ALA A 478 3.62 -15.78 -4.98
N TYR A 479 2.46 -16.32 -5.37
CA TYR A 479 1.69 -17.25 -4.51
C TYR A 479 2.46 -18.53 -4.19
N THR A 480 3.15 -19.08 -5.19
CA THR A 480 4.01 -20.26 -5.00
C THR A 480 5.12 -19.99 -3.97
N TYR A 481 5.76 -18.83 -4.05
CA TYR A 481 6.77 -18.41 -3.08
C TYR A 481 6.18 -18.24 -1.67
N MET A 482 5.05 -17.57 -1.55
CA MET A 482 4.42 -17.37 -0.25
C MET A 482 3.93 -18.67 0.38
N LYS A 483 3.37 -19.60 -0.41
CA LYS A 483 3.01 -20.94 0.06
C LYS A 483 4.23 -21.68 0.62
N SER A 484 5.32 -21.74 -0.13
CA SER A 484 6.53 -22.47 0.27
C SER A 484 7.21 -21.87 1.49
N LEU A 485 7.46 -20.56 1.44
CA LEU A 485 8.23 -19.88 2.51
C LEU A 485 7.38 -19.60 3.74
N GLY A 486 6.09 -19.32 3.56
CA GLY A 486 5.14 -19.15 4.66
C GLY A 486 4.95 -20.46 5.44
N LEU A 487 4.79 -21.58 4.72
CA LEU A 487 4.74 -22.89 5.36
C LEU A 487 6.03 -23.17 6.13
N ALA A 488 7.19 -23.04 5.49
CA ALA A 488 8.47 -23.30 6.15
C ALA A 488 8.70 -22.42 7.39
N PHE A 489 8.27 -21.15 7.32
CA PHE A 489 8.38 -20.22 8.43
C PHE A 489 7.49 -20.62 9.61
N PHE A 490 6.22 -20.90 9.36
CA PHE A 490 5.28 -21.26 10.45
C PHE A 490 5.56 -22.66 11.01
N ASP A 491 5.99 -23.63 10.19
CA ASP A 491 6.41 -24.94 10.71
C ASP A 491 7.63 -24.81 11.62
N LEU A 492 8.64 -24.02 11.23
CA LEU A 492 9.81 -23.82 12.06
C LEU A 492 9.48 -23.19 13.41
N TYR A 493 8.64 -22.14 13.43
CA TYR A 493 8.46 -21.34 14.66
C TYR A 493 7.23 -21.70 15.47
N LEU A 494 6.17 -22.24 14.87
CA LEU A 494 4.96 -22.65 15.60
C LEU A 494 4.96 -24.15 15.92
N GLN A 495 5.38 -25.01 14.98
CA GLN A 495 5.49 -26.44 15.21
C GLN A 495 6.86 -26.85 15.77
N GLN A 496 7.82 -25.91 15.81
CA GLN A 496 9.20 -26.14 16.26
C GLN A 496 9.91 -27.25 15.48
N ASP A 497 9.52 -27.43 14.21
CA ASP A 497 10.13 -28.43 13.32
C ASP A 497 11.39 -27.84 12.65
N SER A 498 12.53 -28.16 13.24
CA SER A 498 13.84 -27.70 12.75
C SER A 498 14.21 -28.23 11.36
N SER A 499 13.48 -29.21 10.81
CA SER A 499 13.70 -29.71 9.46
C SER A 499 13.36 -28.66 8.39
N PHE A 500 12.53 -27.65 8.74
CA PHE A 500 12.20 -26.53 7.85
C PHE A 500 13.25 -25.38 7.88
N LYS A 501 14.16 -25.35 8.84
CA LYS A 501 15.19 -24.31 8.92
C LYS A 501 16.02 -24.15 7.63
N PRO A 502 16.42 -25.23 6.91
CA PRO A 502 17.16 -25.10 5.66
C PRO A 502 16.42 -24.35 4.55
N TYR A 503 15.08 -24.38 4.53
CA TYR A 503 14.26 -23.66 3.55
C TYR A 503 14.34 -22.13 3.71
N LEU A 504 14.69 -21.65 4.90
CA LEU A 504 14.84 -20.24 5.23
C LEU A 504 16.31 -19.80 5.14
N THR A 505 17.01 -20.25 4.10
CA THR A 505 18.37 -19.83 3.77
C THR A 505 18.43 -19.26 2.35
N ASP A 506 19.30 -18.28 2.12
CA ASP A 506 19.43 -17.67 0.79
C ASP A 506 19.77 -18.72 -0.28
N SER A 507 20.65 -19.65 0.01
CA SER A 507 21.02 -20.71 -0.93
C SER A 507 19.85 -21.58 -1.39
N VAL A 508 18.84 -21.79 -0.55
CA VAL A 508 17.60 -22.51 -0.92
C VAL A 508 16.63 -21.59 -1.63
N VAL A 509 16.48 -20.35 -1.18
CA VAL A 509 15.62 -19.36 -1.82
C VAL A 509 16.10 -19.03 -3.25
N GLN A 510 17.42 -19.00 -3.49
CA GLN A 510 17.98 -18.86 -4.84
C GLN A 510 17.59 -20.03 -5.77
N GLN A 511 17.42 -21.24 -5.26
CA GLN A 511 16.91 -22.36 -6.08
C GLN A 511 15.43 -22.25 -6.43
N MET A 512 14.66 -21.50 -5.64
CA MET A 512 13.25 -21.18 -5.94
C MET A 512 13.13 -20.02 -6.92
N SER A 513 14.14 -19.14 -6.95
CA SER A 513 14.14 -17.87 -7.67
C SER A 513 13.96 -18.08 -9.18
N GLN A 514 12.94 -17.45 -9.76
CA GLN A 514 12.60 -17.54 -11.19
C GLN A 514 12.19 -16.16 -11.72
N GLU A 515 12.46 -15.94 -13.02
CA GLU A 515 11.85 -14.82 -13.73
C GLU A 515 10.33 -15.03 -13.83
N PRO A 516 9.50 -14.00 -13.75
CA PRO A 516 9.86 -12.58 -13.69
C PRO A 516 10.07 -12.02 -12.28
N LEU A 517 10.07 -12.85 -11.22
CA LEU A 517 10.17 -12.45 -9.81
C LEU A 517 11.38 -13.08 -9.12
N PRO A 518 12.62 -12.68 -9.48
CA PRO A 518 13.81 -13.16 -8.78
C PRO A 518 13.75 -12.87 -7.27
N LEU A 519 14.25 -13.83 -6.49
CA LEU A 519 14.23 -13.80 -5.03
C LEU A 519 15.62 -13.65 -4.43
N GLN A 520 15.68 -13.05 -3.25
CA GLN A 520 16.82 -13.08 -2.36
C GLN A 520 16.35 -13.08 -0.90
N LEU A 521 16.97 -13.88 -0.05
CA LEU A 521 16.70 -13.91 1.39
C LEU A 521 17.88 -13.35 2.18
N VAL A 522 17.63 -12.30 2.94
CA VAL A 522 18.61 -11.61 3.79
C VAL A 522 18.33 -11.93 5.25
N PRO A 523 19.13 -12.76 5.93
CA PRO A 523 18.89 -13.13 7.32
C PRO A 523 19.37 -12.07 8.32
N SER A 524 20.20 -11.14 7.88
CA SER A 524 20.72 -10.05 8.72
C SER A 524 21.05 -8.83 7.90
N LEU A 525 20.71 -7.68 8.41
CA LEU A 525 21.09 -6.37 7.89
C LEU A 525 21.17 -5.41 9.06
N THR A 526 22.29 -4.71 9.20
CA THR A 526 22.45 -3.66 10.21
C THR A 526 22.28 -2.28 9.59
N PRO A 527 21.93 -1.24 10.37
CA PRO A 527 21.87 0.12 9.87
C PRO A 527 23.17 0.59 9.21
N ALA A 528 24.34 0.18 9.75
CA ALA A 528 25.64 0.53 9.18
C ALA A 528 25.87 -0.11 7.79
N GLN A 529 25.49 -1.38 7.60
CA GLN A 529 25.56 -2.05 6.32
C GLN A 529 24.61 -1.42 5.30
N LEU A 530 23.41 -1.05 5.74
CA LEU A 530 22.44 -0.35 4.89
C LEU A 530 22.96 1.02 4.45
N GLN A 531 23.57 1.79 5.38
CA GLN A 531 24.19 3.07 5.06
C GLN A 531 25.29 2.89 4.01
N GLN A 532 26.14 1.88 4.17
CA GLN A 532 27.16 1.54 3.17
C GLN A 532 26.55 1.24 1.79
N ALA A 533 25.43 0.51 1.74
CA ALA A 533 24.73 0.23 0.49
C ALA A 533 24.18 1.51 -0.17
N MET A 534 23.74 2.48 0.61
CA MET A 534 23.24 3.76 0.12
C MET A 534 24.37 4.68 -0.38
N ASP A 535 25.56 4.63 0.23
CA ASP A 535 26.68 5.52 -0.04
C ASP A 535 27.56 5.10 -1.26
N ILE A 536 27.34 3.94 -1.85
CA ILE A 536 28.21 3.35 -2.91
C ILE A 536 28.27 4.17 -4.21
N ASN A 537 27.68 5.33 -4.32
CA ASN A 537 27.83 6.21 -5.48
C ASN A 537 27.59 7.70 -5.17
N ASN A 538 27.91 8.17 -3.97
CA ASN A 538 28.00 9.61 -3.68
C ASN A 538 29.41 10.14 -3.92
#